data_27406b5130ceaefea2515142c82957a0
#
_entry.id   27406b5130ceaefea2515142c82957a0
#
_cell.length_a   1.000
_cell.length_b   1.000
_cell.length_c   1.000
_cell.angle_alpha   90.00
_cell.angle_beta   90.00
_cell.angle_gamma   90.00
#
_symmetry.space_group_name_H-M   'P 1'
#
loop_
_entity.id
_entity.type
_entity.pdbx_description
1 polymer ?
#
loop_
_entity_poly.entity_id
_entity_poly.type
_entity_poly.pdbx_seq_one_letter_code
_entity_poly.pdbx_strand_id
1 'polypeptide(L)'
;MPGQSYAYDGVLGGKTGYTDAAGSTLVTYAKRGNSILIAVVLNSTNGAFPDTTSLLDYGFDNFEKVDLNIDTDPVPAVFLLCEKHLLKDWNNLCSFYYMRHVYVTVPTGTDVSQLVKKQKLLNNSVGPKRIKSKYYLDGHMVGYGMQYEKEILSDLLLNASF
;
A
#
# COMPACT_ATOMS: atom_id res chain seq x y z
N MET A 1 11.11 -25.19 -1.34
CA MET A 1 10.82 -26.11 -2.45
C MET A 1 10.05 -27.29 -1.89
N PRO A 2 8.93 -27.72 -2.49
CA PRO A 2 8.19 -28.91 -2.03
C PRO A 2 9.12 -30.11 -1.96
N GLY A 3 9.02 -30.90 -0.89
CA GLY A 3 9.81 -32.12 -0.69
C GLY A 3 11.13 -31.96 0.07
N GLN A 4 11.48 -30.78 0.58
CA GLN A 4 12.61 -30.59 1.50
C GLN A 4 12.14 -30.52 2.94
N SER A 5 13.00 -30.91 3.88
CA SER A 5 12.75 -30.99 5.34
C SER A 5 12.28 -29.67 5.98
N TYR A 6 12.44 -28.53 5.28
CA TYR A 6 12.08 -27.17 5.71
C TYR A 6 11.19 -26.46 4.71
N ALA A 7 10.36 -27.19 3.95
CA ALA A 7 9.40 -26.61 3.04
C ALA A 7 8.31 -25.88 3.84
N TYR A 8 8.11 -24.60 3.55
CA TYR A 8 6.99 -23.81 4.07
C TYR A 8 6.07 -23.44 2.91
N ASP A 9 4.77 -23.65 3.07
CA ASP A 9 3.81 -23.37 2.01
C ASP A 9 3.75 -21.86 1.70
N GLY A 10 3.77 -21.53 0.41
CA GLY A 10 3.76 -20.14 -0.05
C GLY A 10 5.10 -19.44 -0.09
N VAL A 11 6.21 -20.10 0.26
CA VAL A 11 7.55 -19.51 0.10
C VAL A 11 7.84 -19.26 -1.39
N LEU A 12 8.20 -18.02 -1.69
CA LEU A 12 8.60 -17.58 -3.03
C LEU A 12 10.11 -17.50 -3.18
N GLY A 13 10.84 -17.33 -2.08
CA GLY A 13 12.30 -17.30 -2.08
C GLY A 13 12.90 -16.92 -0.75
N GLY A 14 14.20 -17.07 -0.64
CA GLY A 14 14.96 -16.71 0.55
C GLY A 14 16.46 -16.84 0.34
N LYS A 15 17.24 -16.36 1.33
CA LYS A 15 18.70 -16.45 1.32
C LYS A 15 19.18 -16.73 2.74
N THR A 16 19.94 -17.80 2.88
CA THR A 16 20.68 -18.12 4.11
C THR A 16 22.01 -17.37 4.14
N GLY A 17 22.51 -17.13 5.33
CA GLY A 17 23.84 -16.62 5.58
C GLY A 17 24.41 -17.17 6.89
N TYR A 18 25.72 -17.28 6.97
CA TYR A 18 26.45 -17.65 8.17
C TYR A 18 27.82 -16.99 8.18
N THR A 19 28.17 -16.44 9.32
CA THR A 19 29.54 -16.09 9.70
C THR A 19 29.67 -16.35 11.19
N ASP A 20 30.90 -16.58 11.68
CA ASP A 20 31.14 -16.82 13.11
C ASP A 20 30.65 -15.66 13.98
N ALA A 21 30.74 -14.42 13.48
CA ALA A 21 30.27 -13.23 14.18
C ALA A 21 28.74 -13.01 14.09
N ALA A 22 28.12 -13.37 12.97
CA ALA A 22 26.70 -13.13 12.73
C ALA A 22 25.78 -14.31 13.10
N GLY A 23 26.36 -15.49 13.28
CA GLY A 23 25.62 -16.73 13.48
C GLY A 23 24.78 -17.13 12.24
N SER A 24 23.80 -17.98 12.48
CA SER A 24 22.88 -18.44 11.44
C SER A 24 21.84 -17.36 11.12
N THR A 25 21.75 -16.99 9.85
CA THR A 25 20.83 -15.96 9.35
C THR A 25 19.98 -16.48 8.21
N LEU A 26 18.74 -15.99 8.10
CA LEU A 26 17.84 -16.31 6.99
C LEU A 26 16.90 -15.14 6.72
N VAL A 27 16.79 -14.76 5.47
CA VAL A 27 15.74 -13.89 4.98
C VAL A 27 14.84 -14.70 4.06
N THR A 28 13.54 -14.69 4.31
CA THR A 28 12.57 -15.44 3.52
C THR A 28 11.37 -14.55 3.22
N TYR A 29 10.82 -14.67 2.02
CA TYR A 29 9.54 -14.07 1.71
C TYR A 29 8.55 -15.13 1.25
N ALA A 30 7.33 -15.02 1.77
CA ALA A 30 6.24 -15.96 1.52
C ALA A 30 4.94 -15.20 1.22
N LYS A 31 4.08 -15.83 0.42
CA LYS A 31 2.77 -15.31 0.02
C LYS A 31 1.67 -16.27 0.49
N ARG A 32 0.66 -15.73 1.16
CA ARG A 32 -0.59 -16.42 1.48
C ARG A 32 -1.76 -15.51 1.09
N GLY A 33 -2.58 -15.97 0.14
CA GLY A 33 -3.66 -15.13 -0.42
C GLY A 33 -3.13 -13.83 -1.05
N ASN A 34 -3.59 -12.70 -0.56
CA ASN A 34 -3.17 -11.36 -1.02
C ASN A 34 -2.04 -10.73 -0.20
N SER A 35 -1.58 -11.40 0.85
CA SER A 35 -0.52 -10.92 1.73
C SER A 35 0.83 -11.52 1.36
N ILE A 36 1.88 -10.69 1.39
CA ILE A 36 3.28 -11.11 1.29
C ILE A 36 3.98 -10.66 2.56
N LEU A 37 4.63 -11.60 3.23
CA LEU A 37 5.44 -11.34 4.42
C LEU A 37 6.92 -11.59 4.13
N ILE A 38 7.76 -10.83 4.80
CA ILE A 38 9.22 -11.00 4.80
C ILE A 38 9.63 -11.28 6.24
N ALA A 39 10.18 -12.45 6.49
CA ALA A 39 10.79 -12.81 7.76
C ALA A 39 12.31 -12.63 7.67
N VAL A 40 12.88 -11.98 8.67
CA VAL A 40 14.33 -11.77 8.81
C VAL A 40 14.76 -12.36 10.15
N VAL A 41 15.57 -13.39 10.09
CA VAL A 41 16.15 -14.07 11.25
C VAL A 41 17.64 -13.82 11.28
N LEU A 42 18.15 -13.33 12.40
CA LEU A 42 19.57 -13.04 12.62
C LEU A 42 20.02 -13.74 13.89
N ASN A 43 21.21 -14.35 13.86
CA ASN A 43 21.85 -15.02 14.99
C ASN A 43 20.93 -16.04 15.70
N SER A 44 20.24 -16.87 14.91
CA SER A 44 19.34 -17.87 15.46
C SER A 44 20.10 -18.94 16.24
N THR A 45 19.64 -19.21 17.45
CA THR A 45 20.12 -20.29 18.31
C THR A 45 19.28 -21.57 18.19
N ASN A 46 18.03 -21.45 17.76
CA ASN A 46 17.09 -22.58 17.60
C ASN A 46 17.06 -23.14 16.16
N GLY A 47 17.79 -22.49 15.27
CA GLY A 47 17.78 -22.79 13.84
C GLY A 47 16.97 -21.77 13.04
N ALA A 48 17.59 -21.19 12.03
CA ALA A 48 17.00 -20.11 11.25
C ALA A 48 15.71 -20.52 10.51
N PHE A 49 15.56 -21.78 10.13
CA PHE A 49 14.34 -22.29 9.47
C PHE A 49 13.14 -22.40 10.43
N PRO A 50 13.25 -23.05 11.61
CA PRO A 50 12.17 -23.06 12.61
C PRO A 50 11.75 -21.67 13.04
N ASP A 51 12.69 -20.76 13.32
CA ASP A 51 12.38 -19.39 13.71
C ASP A 51 11.64 -18.65 12.59
N THR A 52 12.06 -18.84 11.34
CA THR A 52 11.38 -18.26 10.18
C THR A 52 9.95 -18.77 10.03
N THR A 53 9.72 -20.08 10.21
CA THR A 53 8.39 -20.68 10.17
C THR A 53 7.49 -20.04 11.22
N SER A 54 7.97 -19.96 12.48
CA SER A 54 7.21 -19.35 13.59
C SER A 54 6.86 -17.88 13.32
N LEU A 55 7.79 -17.10 12.74
CA LEU A 55 7.54 -15.70 12.38
C LEU A 55 6.52 -15.56 11.26
N LEU A 56 6.59 -16.40 10.24
CA LEU A 56 5.65 -16.38 9.12
C LEU A 56 4.24 -16.80 9.57
N ASP A 57 4.13 -17.85 10.40
CA ASP A 57 2.86 -18.28 10.98
C ASP A 57 2.26 -17.15 11.82
N TYR A 58 3.06 -16.58 12.74
CA TYR A 58 2.61 -15.44 13.54
C TYR A 58 2.09 -14.29 12.66
N GLY A 59 2.83 -13.95 11.62
CA GLY A 59 2.45 -12.85 10.73
C GLY A 59 1.17 -13.12 9.95
N PHE A 60 1.02 -14.32 9.37
CA PHE A 60 -0.17 -14.67 8.58
C PHE A 60 -1.41 -14.93 9.43
N ASP A 61 -1.25 -15.40 10.65
CA ASP A 61 -2.38 -15.76 11.52
C ASP A 61 -2.93 -14.52 12.26
N ASN A 62 -2.07 -13.52 12.52
CA ASN A 62 -2.45 -12.37 13.34
C ASN A 62 -2.63 -11.07 12.56
N PHE A 63 -2.20 -11.02 11.29
CA PHE A 63 -2.31 -9.80 10.50
C PHE A 63 -2.92 -10.07 9.13
N GLU A 64 -3.68 -9.10 8.66
CA GLU A 64 -4.27 -9.11 7.34
C GLU A 64 -3.98 -7.83 6.56
N LYS A 65 -3.92 -7.99 5.24
CA LYS A 65 -3.81 -6.88 4.31
C LYS A 65 -5.20 -6.48 3.83
N VAL A 66 -5.66 -5.31 4.24
CA VAL A 66 -6.95 -4.77 3.85
C VAL A 66 -6.77 -3.74 2.74
N ASP A 67 -7.57 -3.88 1.67
CA ASP A 67 -7.73 -2.84 0.66
C ASP A 67 -8.80 -1.87 1.15
N LEU A 68 -8.42 -0.63 1.39
CA LEU A 68 -9.36 0.39 1.87
C LEU A 68 -10.35 0.82 0.80
N ASN A 69 -10.18 0.35 -0.45
CA ASN A 69 -11.09 0.60 -1.59
C ASN A 69 -11.61 2.04 -1.52
N ILE A 70 -10.69 2.98 -1.47
CA ILE A 70 -11.10 4.38 -1.49
C ILE A 70 -11.58 4.58 -2.92
N ASP A 71 -12.85 4.29 -3.13
CA ASP A 71 -13.55 4.69 -4.32
C ASP A 71 -13.18 6.15 -4.53
N THR A 72 -12.58 6.41 -5.67
CA THR A 72 -12.49 7.77 -6.17
C THR A 72 -13.92 8.27 -6.06
N ASP A 73 -14.18 9.21 -5.16
CA ASP A 73 -15.47 9.86 -5.03
C ASP A 73 -16.02 10.03 -6.44
N PRO A 74 -17.25 9.55 -6.73
CA PRO A 74 -17.82 9.71 -8.04
C PRO A 74 -17.66 11.18 -8.40
N VAL A 75 -17.10 11.44 -9.57
CA VAL A 75 -16.92 12.80 -10.09
C VAL A 75 -18.18 13.57 -9.72
N PRO A 76 -18.13 14.59 -8.83
CA PRO A 76 -19.35 15.20 -8.34
C PRO A 76 -20.18 15.63 -9.54
N ALA A 77 -21.48 15.40 -9.50
CA ALA A 77 -22.40 15.82 -10.58
C ALA A 77 -22.29 17.31 -10.94
N VAL A 78 -21.69 18.10 -10.06
CA VAL A 78 -21.24 19.49 -10.31
C VAL A 78 -20.34 19.60 -11.54
N PHE A 79 -19.60 18.53 -11.90
CA PHE A 79 -18.77 18.56 -13.09
C PHE A 79 -19.55 18.58 -14.39
N LEU A 80 -20.69 17.89 -14.45
CA LEU A 80 -21.58 17.89 -15.61
C LEU A 80 -22.33 19.22 -15.81
N LEU A 81 -22.47 20.05 -14.76
CA LEU A 81 -23.11 21.34 -14.83
C LEU A 81 -22.16 22.49 -15.24
N CYS A 82 -20.85 22.30 -15.15
CA CYS A 82 -19.85 23.28 -15.59
C CYS A 82 -19.72 23.40 -17.12
N GLU A 83 -20.28 22.46 -17.88
CA GLU A 83 -20.10 22.40 -19.36
C GLU A 83 -20.68 23.58 -20.14
N LYS A 84 -21.49 24.45 -19.55
CA LYS A 84 -22.18 25.47 -20.40
C LYS A 84 -22.06 26.94 -20.01
N HIS A 85 -21.63 27.33 -18.83
CA HIS A 85 -21.82 28.75 -18.45
C HIS A 85 -20.71 29.50 -17.72
N LEU A 86 -19.53 28.93 -17.40
CA LEU A 86 -18.51 29.63 -16.57
C LEU A 86 -17.08 29.49 -17.11
N LEU A 87 -16.88 29.89 -18.36
CA LEU A 87 -15.60 29.74 -19.07
C LEU A 87 -14.54 30.81 -18.75
N LYS A 88 -14.68 31.61 -17.72
CA LYS A 88 -13.72 32.70 -17.46
C LYS A 88 -12.62 32.41 -16.44
N ASP A 89 -12.75 31.40 -15.58
CA ASP A 89 -11.76 31.07 -14.53
C ASP A 89 -11.41 29.58 -14.49
N TRP A 90 -11.02 29.02 -15.63
CA TRP A 90 -10.71 27.58 -15.78
C TRP A 90 -9.54 27.09 -14.95
N ASN A 91 -8.63 27.96 -14.54
CA ASN A 91 -7.39 27.55 -13.86
C ASN A 91 -7.56 27.11 -12.41
N ASN A 92 -8.73 27.31 -11.80
CA ASN A 92 -8.94 27.00 -10.38
C ASN A 92 -10.01 25.92 -10.10
N LEU A 93 -10.71 25.42 -11.12
CA LEU A 93 -11.99 24.76 -10.82
C LEU A 93 -11.97 23.23 -10.78
N CYS A 94 -11.00 22.55 -11.33
CA CYS A 94 -11.09 21.08 -11.46
C CYS A 94 -9.77 20.36 -11.25
N SER A 95 -9.27 20.37 -10.04
CA SER A 95 -8.22 19.45 -9.64
C SER A 95 -8.84 18.18 -9.08
N PHE A 96 -8.69 17.06 -9.80
CA PHE A 96 -9.12 15.77 -9.30
C PHE A 96 -7.92 15.00 -8.76
N TYR A 97 -8.09 14.44 -7.58
CA TYR A 97 -7.12 13.55 -7.00
C TYR A 97 -7.61 12.12 -7.18
N TYR A 98 -6.85 11.28 -7.87
CA TYR A 98 -7.14 9.86 -7.91
C TYR A 98 -6.16 9.09 -7.05
N MET A 99 -6.68 8.13 -6.35
CA MET A 99 -5.90 7.15 -5.60
C MET A 99 -6.24 5.78 -6.18
N ARG A 100 -5.21 5.03 -6.53
CA ARG A 100 -5.39 3.62 -6.81
C ARG A 100 -5.67 2.93 -5.46
N HIS A 101 -5.60 1.65 -5.38
CA HIS A 101 -5.79 0.92 -4.15
C HIS A 101 -4.84 1.41 -3.03
N VAL A 102 -5.36 1.61 -1.84
CA VAL A 102 -4.57 1.83 -0.63
C VAL A 102 -4.70 0.61 0.26
N TYR A 103 -3.57 -0.01 0.52
CA TYR A 103 -3.51 -1.17 1.39
C TYR A 103 -2.98 -0.77 2.77
N VAL A 104 -3.60 -1.31 3.80
CA VAL A 104 -3.12 -1.26 5.18
C VAL A 104 -2.88 -2.68 5.69
N THR A 105 -1.93 -2.82 6.60
CA THR A 105 -1.70 -4.08 7.32
C THR A 105 -2.13 -3.87 8.76
N VAL A 106 -3.12 -4.61 9.19
CA VAL A 106 -3.76 -4.46 10.51
C VAL A 106 -3.90 -5.84 11.17
N PRO A 107 -4.07 -5.91 12.49
CA PRO A 107 -4.46 -7.14 13.16
C PRO A 107 -5.74 -7.72 12.54
N THR A 108 -5.80 -9.03 12.42
CA THR A 108 -6.94 -9.75 11.84
C THR A 108 -8.24 -9.40 12.56
N GLY A 109 -9.27 -9.05 11.81
CA GLY A 109 -10.57 -8.64 12.36
C GLY A 109 -10.64 -7.20 12.84
N THR A 110 -9.66 -6.36 12.49
CA THR A 110 -9.71 -4.92 12.81
C THR A 110 -10.85 -4.24 12.05
N ASP A 111 -11.65 -3.46 12.77
CA ASP A 111 -12.61 -2.55 12.14
C ASP A 111 -11.86 -1.36 11.53
N VAL A 112 -11.87 -1.28 10.20
CA VAL A 112 -11.20 -0.22 9.44
C VAL A 112 -11.75 1.18 9.71
N SER A 113 -12.95 1.30 10.28
CA SER A 113 -13.54 2.58 10.68
C SER A 113 -12.75 3.27 11.81
N GLN A 114 -11.96 2.51 12.58
CA GLN A 114 -11.10 3.01 13.66
C GLN A 114 -9.80 3.65 13.14
N LEU A 115 -9.51 3.52 11.85
CA LEU A 115 -8.29 4.07 11.27
C LEU A 115 -8.33 5.60 11.24
N VAL A 116 -7.30 6.21 11.80
CA VAL A 116 -7.10 7.66 11.75
C VAL A 116 -6.32 8.02 10.49
N LYS A 117 -6.94 8.75 9.58
CA LYS A 117 -6.33 9.25 8.36
C LYS A 117 -5.70 10.62 8.58
N LYS A 118 -4.40 10.76 8.30
CA LYS A 118 -3.69 12.05 8.26
C LYS A 118 -3.20 12.34 6.84
N GLN A 119 -3.48 13.55 6.35
CA GLN A 119 -3.13 13.95 4.99
C GLN A 119 -2.14 15.11 4.99
N LYS A 120 -1.23 15.09 4.02
CA LYS A 120 -0.28 16.18 3.76
C LYS A 120 -0.22 16.45 2.27
N LEU A 121 -0.48 17.71 1.90
CA LEU A 121 -0.23 18.20 0.54
C LEU A 121 1.29 18.31 0.32
N LEU A 122 1.76 17.71 -0.75
CA LEU A 122 3.15 17.79 -1.19
C LEU A 122 3.19 18.71 -2.40
N ASN A 123 3.62 19.97 -2.16
CA ASN A 123 3.82 20.93 -3.23
C ASN A 123 5.22 20.73 -3.82
N ASN A 124 5.29 20.39 -5.10
CA ASN A 124 6.52 20.50 -5.86
C ASN A 124 6.43 21.77 -6.70
N SER A 125 7.54 22.46 -6.87
CA SER A 125 7.64 23.66 -7.72
C SER A 125 7.38 23.34 -9.20
N VAL A 126 7.48 22.08 -9.60
CA VAL A 126 7.21 21.60 -10.97
C VAL A 126 6.52 20.23 -10.89
N GLY A 127 5.38 20.12 -11.57
CA GLY A 127 4.63 18.87 -11.68
C GLY A 127 3.31 18.83 -10.89
N PRO A 128 2.53 17.76 -11.02
CA PRO A 128 1.20 17.66 -10.41
C PRO A 128 1.30 17.68 -8.87
N LYS A 129 0.35 18.34 -8.25
CA LYS A 129 0.21 18.32 -6.79
C LYS A 129 -0.06 16.89 -6.32
N ARG A 130 0.42 16.54 -5.15
CA ARG A 130 0.27 15.21 -4.56
C ARG A 130 -0.19 15.33 -3.13
N ILE A 131 -1.11 14.45 -2.74
CA ILE A 131 -1.53 14.32 -1.35
C ILE A 131 -1.04 12.97 -0.84
N LYS A 132 -0.25 13.00 0.23
CA LYS A 132 0.14 11.79 0.96
C LYS A 132 -0.84 11.57 2.11
N SER A 133 -1.55 10.45 2.08
CA SER A 133 -2.41 9.99 3.16
C SER A 133 -1.69 8.91 3.95
N LYS A 134 -1.63 9.05 5.27
CA LYS A 134 -1.11 8.04 6.19
C LYS A 134 -2.25 7.55 7.07
N TYR A 135 -2.30 6.26 7.32
CA TYR A 135 -3.31 5.61 8.13
C TYR A 135 -2.69 5.06 9.40
N TYR A 136 -3.35 5.31 10.51
CA TYR A 136 -2.88 4.96 11.85
C TYR A 136 -3.94 4.15 12.59
N LEU A 137 -3.52 3.12 13.30
CA LEU A 137 -4.30 2.36 14.27
C LEU A 137 -3.58 2.47 15.61
N ASP A 138 -4.24 2.93 16.66
CA ASP A 138 -3.68 3.11 18.00
C ASP A 138 -2.34 3.87 18.01
N GLY A 139 -2.22 4.89 17.15
CA GLY A 139 -1.01 5.71 17.04
C GLY A 139 0.09 5.10 16.15
N HIS A 140 -0.01 3.85 15.74
CA HIS A 140 0.94 3.17 14.86
C HIS A 140 0.56 3.33 13.39
N MET A 141 1.53 3.64 12.53
CA MET A 141 1.28 3.76 11.09
C MET A 141 1.13 2.37 10.47
N VAL A 142 -0.06 2.07 9.95
CA VAL A 142 -0.41 0.77 9.34
C VAL A 142 -0.44 0.78 7.82
N GLY A 143 -0.33 1.97 7.21
CA GLY A 143 -0.25 2.07 5.75
C GLY A 143 -0.21 3.52 5.28
N TYR A 144 0.04 3.69 3.97
CA TYR A 144 -0.02 4.99 3.32
C TYR A 144 -0.44 4.88 1.86
N GLY A 145 -0.97 5.96 1.33
CA GLY A 145 -1.30 6.11 -0.08
C GLY A 145 -0.89 7.46 -0.64
N MET A 146 -0.78 7.53 -1.96
CA MET A 146 -0.48 8.77 -2.68
C MET A 146 -1.62 9.04 -3.66
N GLN A 147 -2.23 10.21 -3.52
CA GLN A 147 -3.19 10.76 -4.49
C GLN A 147 -2.45 11.74 -5.39
N TYR A 148 -2.75 11.69 -6.66
CA TYR A 148 -2.18 12.57 -7.67
C TYR A 148 -3.26 13.46 -8.24
N GLU A 149 -2.95 14.74 -8.41
CA GLU A 149 -3.79 15.66 -9.16
C GLU A 149 -3.78 15.24 -10.63
N LYS A 150 -4.94 14.99 -11.20
CA LYS A 150 -5.09 14.76 -12.63
C LYS A 150 -5.52 16.08 -13.29
N GLU A 151 -4.70 16.60 -14.21
CA GLU A 151 -5.11 17.67 -15.10
C GLU A 151 -6.05 17.10 -16.16
N ILE A 152 -7.33 17.44 -16.09
CA ILE A 152 -8.36 16.90 -16.98
C ILE A 152 -8.32 17.56 -18.36
N LEU A 153 -7.71 18.73 -18.49
CA LEU A 153 -7.74 19.52 -19.72
C LEU A 153 -7.12 18.79 -20.93
N SER A 154 -6.07 17.99 -20.73
CA SER A 154 -5.40 17.34 -21.87
C SER A 154 -6.21 16.20 -22.47
N ASP A 155 -6.95 15.44 -21.65
CA ASP A 155 -7.68 14.27 -22.11
C ASP A 155 -9.03 14.62 -22.77
N LEU A 156 -9.65 15.73 -22.35
CA LEU A 156 -10.89 16.22 -22.94
C LEU A 156 -10.68 16.90 -24.29
N LEU A 157 -9.56 17.60 -24.47
CA LEU A 157 -9.23 18.26 -25.75
C LEU A 157 -8.77 17.26 -26.81
N LEU A 158 -8.17 16.13 -26.42
CA LEU A 158 -7.76 15.08 -27.36
C LEU A 158 -8.94 14.25 -27.89
N ASN A 159 -10.05 14.18 -27.14
CA ASN A 159 -11.25 13.44 -27.54
C ASN A 159 -12.36 14.33 -28.15
N ALA A 160 -12.15 15.62 -28.22
CA ALA A 160 -13.07 16.60 -28.85
C ALA A 160 -12.68 16.96 -30.28
N SER A 161 -12.04 16.06 -31.02
CA SER A 161 -11.89 16.22 -32.46
C SER A 161 -13.21 15.87 -33.16
N PHE A 162 -13.92 16.89 -33.57
CA PHE A 162 -15.09 16.86 -34.43
C PHE A 162 -14.72 16.34 -35.84
#